data_509b7d78fdb53329ee87e6f3bf5bb78d
#
_entry.id   509b7d78fdb53329ee87e6f3bf5bb78d
#
_cell.length_a   1.000
_cell.length_b   1.000
_cell.length_c   1.000
_cell.angle_alpha   90.00
_cell.angle_beta   90.00
_cell.angle_gamma   90.00
#
_symmetry.space_group_name_H-M   'P 1'
#
loop_
_entity.id
_entity.type
_entity.pdbx_description
1 polymer ?
#
loop_
_entity_poly.entity_id
_entity_poly.type
_entity_poly.pdbx_seq_one_letter_code
_entity_poly.pdbx_strand_id
1 'polypeptide(L)'
;MPREEESRLVFAIGTPTGTVDGIDVSLLDPEDEDGRRLLILADHPDLQQAIAAGKREVKRGGEVVHPELHLQMHLVVVNQLWDDTPPETWDAAKRLTADGYERHEVLHMLASVVSAHVFEALQGQAPDARQTLERLAALPADWEERRAGLGEERHANRAERRSAQRRSRH
;
A
#
# COMPACT_ATOMS: atom_id res chain seq x y z
N MET A 1 0.36 -2.31 -27.88
CA MET A 1 0.04 -1.01 -27.27
C MET A 1 -1.35 -0.98 -26.58
N PRO A 2 -2.50 -1.09 -27.26
CA PRO A 2 -3.79 -1.02 -26.56
C PRO A 2 -3.98 -2.07 -25.45
N ARG A 3 -3.46 -3.29 -25.63
CA ARG A 3 -3.56 -4.37 -24.62
C ARG A 3 -2.71 -4.14 -23.38
N GLU A 4 -1.58 -3.45 -23.51
CA GLU A 4 -0.71 -3.17 -22.36
C GLU A 4 -1.29 -2.07 -21.49
N GLU A 5 -1.80 -1.01 -22.11
CA GLU A 5 -2.52 0.05 -21.42
C GLU A 5 -3.74 -0.49 -20.68
N GLU A 6 -4.59 -1.29 -21.34
CA GLU A 6 -5.74 -1.93 -20.72
C GLU A 6 -5.32 -2.81 -19.51
N SER A 7 -4.24 -3.59 -19.67
CA SER A 7 -3.72 -4.42 -18.57
C SER A 7 -3.25 -3.59 -17.39
N ARG A 8 -2.61 -2.45 -17.64
CA ARG A 8 -2.14 -1.52 -16.63
C ARG A 8 -3.30 -0.89 -15.87
N LEU A 9 -4.32 -0.40 -16.59
CA LEU A 9 -5.51 0.20 -15.99
C LEU A 9 -6.30 -0.80 -15.15
N VAL A 10 -6.49 -2.03 -15.67
CA VAL A 10 -7.12 -3.12 -14.91
C VAL A 10 -6.30 -3.47 -13.67
N PHE A 11 -4.98 -3.51 -13.77
CA PHE A 11 -4.11 -3.76 -12.63
C PHE A 11 -4.23 -2.63 -11.59
N ALA A 12 -4.24 -1.37 -12.03
CA ALA A 12 -4.33 -0.22 -11.13
C ALA A 12 -5.61 -0.24 -10.28
N ILE A 13 -6.75 -0.49 -10.89
CA ILE A 13 -8.08 -0.46 -10.23
C ILE A 13 -8.45 -1.80 -9.61
N GLY A 14 -8.04 -2.93 -10.21
CA GLY A 14 -8.50 -4.25 -9.83
C GLY A 14 -9.94 -4.52 -10.29
N THR A 15 -10.60 -5.38 -9.54
CA THR A 15 -12.00 -5.76 -9.80
C THR A 15 -12.82 -5.69 -8.50
N PRO A 16 -12.92 -4.51 -7.86
CA PRO A 16 -13.70 -4.37 -6.64
C PRO A 16 -15.18 -4.67 -6.90
N THR A 17 -15.85 -5.21 -5.89
CA THR A 17 -17.28 -5.54 -5.95
C THR A 17 -17.99 -5.04 -4.71
N GLY A 18 -19.31 -4.89 -4.79
CA GLY A 18 -20.14 -4.48 -3.66
C GLY A 18 -20.39 -2.99 -3.63
N THR A 19 -20.43 -2.41 -2.42
CA THR A 19 -20.74 -0.99 -2.21
C THR A 19 -19.69 -0.33 -1.34
N VAL A 20 -19.42 0.94 -1.58
CA VAL A 20 -18.59 1.82 -0.76
C VAL A 20 -19.36 3.11 -0.51
N ASP A 21 -19.48 3.52 0.77
CA ASP A 21 -20.26 4.68 1.19
C ASP A 21 -21.71 4.68 0.62
N GLY A 22 -22.31 3.46 0.46
CA GLY A 22 -23.64 3.27 -0.08
C GLY A 22 -23.74 3.36 -1.61
N ILE A 23 -22.63 3.54 -2.32
CA ILE A 23 -22.55 3.60 -3.79
C ILE A 23 -22.10 2.24 -4.32
N ASP A 24 -22.79 1.69 -5.31
CA ASP A 24 -22.33 0.50 -6.03
C ASP A 24 -21.04 0.83 -6.78
N VAL A 25 -20.00 0.02 -6.57
CA VAL A 25 -18.68 0.26 -7.17
C VAL A 25 -18.69 0.24 -8.70
N SER A 26 -19.67 -0.43 -9.31
CA SER A 26 -19.86 -0.45 -10.76
C SER A 26 -20.30 0.89 -11.36
N LEU A 27 -20.75 1.82 -10.51
CA LEU A 27 -21.16 3.17 -10.90
C LEU A 27 -20.04 4.21 -10.74
N LEU A 28 -18.90 3.81 -10.18
CA LEU A 28 -17.77 4.70 -9.98
C LEU A 28 -16.97 4.83 -11.28
N ASP A 29 -16.62 6.06 -11.60
CA ASP A 29 -15.79 6.39 -12.76
C ASP A 29 -14.32 6.39 -12.38
N PRO A 30 -13.48 5.48 -12.90
CA PRO A 30 -12.05 5.46 -12.61
C PRO A 30 -11.27 6.58 -13.31
N GLU A 31 -11.86 7.30 -14.27
CA GLU A 31 -11.25 8.51 -14.85
C GLU A 31 -11.20 9.65 -13.82
N ASP A 32 -12.15 9.66 -12.88
CA ASP A 32 -12.16 10.59 -11.77
C ASP A 32 -11.31 10.11 -10.59
N GLU A 33 -10.50 10.99 -10.02
CA GLU A 33 -9.62 10.64 -8.88
C GLU A 33 -10.43 10.24 -7.64
N ASP A 34 -11.54 10.92 -7.39
CA ASP A 34 -12.44 10.56 -6.27
C ASP A 34 -13.07 9.17 -6.52
N GLY A 35 -13.40 8.85 -7.78
CA GLY A 35 -13.83 7.52 -8.20
C GLY A 35 -12.75 6.47 -7.92
N ARG A 36 -11.50 6.71 -8.29
CA ARG A 36 -10.37 5.80 -7.98
C ARG A 36 -10.18 5.63 -6.48
N ARG A 37 -10.27 6.71 -5.71
CA ARG A 37 -10.16 6.68 -4.24
C ARG A 37 -11.22 5.75 -3.61
N LEU A 38 -12.47 5.83 -4.07
CA LEU A 38 -13.55 4.97 -3.60
C LEU A 38 -13.37 3.52 -4.03
N LEU A 39 -12.88 3.26 -5.25
CA LEU A 39 -12.55 1.91 -5.72
C LEU A 39 -11.45 1.26 -4.88
N ILE A 40 -10.40 2.01 -4.52
CA ILE A 40 -9.36 1.54 -3.61
C ILE A 40 -9.95 1.25 -2.21
N LEU A 41 -10.82 2.10 -1.72
CA LEU A 41 -11.46 1.92 -0.42
C LEU A 41 -12.34 0.67 -0.40
N ALA A 42 -13.00 0.34 -1.52
CA ALA A 42 -13.78 -0.90 -1.66
C ALA A 42 -12.91 -2.16 -1.55
N ASP A 43 -11.65 -2.11 -1.98
CA ASP A 43 -10.67 -3.20 -1.78
C ASP A 43 -10.19 -3.33 -0.31
N HIS A 44 -10.58 -2.40 0.57
CA HIS A 44 -10.14 -2.32 1.96
C HIS A 44 -11.31 -2.15 2.93
N PRO A 45 -12.20 -3.13 3.09
CA PRO A 45 -13.41 -2.99 3.90
C PRO A 45 -13.14 -2.71 5.39
N ASP A 46 -12.01 -3.16 5.93
CA ASP A 46 -11.56 -2.85 7.29
C ASP A 46 -11.17 -1.37 7.45
N LEU A 47 -10.53 -0.77 6.46
CA LEU A 47 -10.22 0.65 6.43
C LEU A 47 -11.48 1.50 6.21
N GLN A 48 -12.39 1.05 5.35
CA GLN A 48 -13.69 1.71 5.14
C GLN A 48 -14.44 1.87 6.45
N GLN A 49 -14.55 0.81 7.26
CA GLN A 49 -15.18 0.86 8.57
C GLN A 49 -14.45 1.80 9.54
N ALA A 50 -13.14 1.80 9.53
CA ALA A 50 -12.33 2.64 10.40
C ALA A 50 -12.47 4.12 10.04
N ILE A 51 -12.46 4.47 8.76
CA ILE A 51 -12.63 5.83 8.25
C ILE A 51 -14.05 6.33 8.55
N ALA A 52 -15.09 5.53 8.28
CA ALA A 52 -16.46 5.86 8.59
C ALA A 52 -16.71 6.08 10.11
N ALA A 53 -15.96 5.38 10.96
CA ALA A 53 -15.98 5.55 12.40
C ALA A 53 -15.08 6.70 12.91
N GLY A 54 -14.43 7.45 12.02
CA GLY A 54 -13.52 8.55 12.37
C GLY A 54 -12.26 8.11 13.12
N LYS A 55 -11.85 6.86 12.99
CA LYS A 55 -10.65 6.34 13.66
C LYS A 55 -9.39 6.83 12.97
N ARG A 56 -8.50 7.47 13.74
CA ARG A 56 -7.20 7.89 13.22
C ARG A 56 -6.20 6.75 13.11
N GLU A 57 -6.35 5.74 13.94
CA GLU A 57 -5.45 4.60 14.03
C GLU A 57 -6.23 3.31 14.22
N VAL A 58 -5.77 2.25 13.56
CA VAL A 58 -6.26 0.88 13.74
C VAL A 58 -5.08 -0.07 13.93
N LYS A 59 -5.28 -1.15 14.67
CA LYS A 59 -4.28 -2.21 14.79
C LYS A 59 -4.55 -3.29 13.74
N ARG A 60 -3.59 -3.52 12.86
CA ARG A 60 -3.66 -4.53 11.82
C ARG A 60 -2.41 -5.41 11.89
N GLY A 61 -2.57 -6.71 12.11
CA GLY A 61 -1.43 -7.64 12.21
C GLY A 61 -0.43 -7.30 13.33
N GLY A 62 -0.83 -6.51 14.33
CA GLY A 62 0.04 -6.04 15.42
C GLY A 62 0.72 -4.70 15.16
N GLU A 63 0.52 -4.10 14.00
CA GLU A 63 0.99 -2.76 13.64
C GLU A 63 -0.10 -1.72 13.80
N VAL A 64 0.31 -0.47 14.08
CA VAL A 64 -0.58 0.68 14.05
C VAL A 64 -0.62 1.20 12.61
N VAL A 65 -1.79 1.24 12.03
CA VAL A 65 -2.04 1.74 10.68
C VAL A 65 -2.92 2.98 10.78
N HIS A 66 -2.56 4.03 10.05
CA HIS A 66 -3.38 5.22 9.86
C HIS A 66 -4.24 5.02 8.60
N PRO A 67 -5.56 4.78 8.71
CA PRO A 67 -6.40 4.39 7.59
C PRO A 67 -6.36 5.35 6.40
N GLU A 68 -6.46 6.66 6.68
CA GLU A 68 -6.41 7.69 5.62
C GLU A 68 -5.04 7.76 4.94
N LEU A 69 -3.94 7.68 5.71
CA LEU A 69 -2.60 7.69 5.13
C LEU A 69 -2.37 6.44 4.25
N HIS A 70 -2.82 5.28 4.71
CA HIS A 70 -2.74 4.04 3.95
C HIS A 70 -3.49 4.17 2.61
N LEU A 71 -4.71 4.69 2.65
CA LEU A 71 -5.52 4.94 1.45
C LEU A 71 -4.83 5.93 0.50
N GLN A 72 -4.24 7.02 1.03
CA GLN A 72 -3.51 7.99 0.22
C GLN A 72 -2.27 7.39 -0.46
N MET A 73 -1.52 6.52 0.23
CA MET A 73 -0.38 5.84 -0.38
C MET A 73 -0.80 4.94 -1.55
N HIS A 74 -1.91 4.21 -1.40
CA HIS A 74 -2.49 3.45 -2.50
C HIS A 74 -2.94 4.35 -3.65
N LEU A 75 -3.59 5.48 -3.35
CA LEU A 75 -4.06 6.41 -4.38
C LEU A 75 -2.89 6.97 -5.21
N VAL A 76 -1.78 7.34 -4.58
CA VAL A 76 -0.58 7.79 -5.30
C VAL A 76 -0.08 6.70 -6.26
N VAL A 77 0.03 5.46 -5.80
CA VAL A 77 0.46 4.34 -6.66
C VAL A 77 -0.53 4.09 -7.80
N VAL A 78 -1.82 4.10 -7.51
CA VAL A 78 -2.87 3.91 -8.52
C VAL A 78 -2.83 5.03 -9.56
N ASN A 79 -2.64 6.29 -9.14
CA ASN A 79 -2.50 7.42 -10.07
C ASN A 79 -1.23 7.29 -10.93
N GLN A 80 -0.09 6.88 -10.35
CA GLN A 80 1.12 6.60 -11.12
C GLN A 80 0.88 5.52 -12.20
N LEU A 81 0.20 4.45 -11.83
CA LEU A 81 -0.16 3.38 -12.76
C LEU A 81 -1.20 3.85 -13.79
N TRP A 82 -2.17 4.67 -13.39
CA TRP A 82 -3.20 5.21 -14.27
C TRP A 82 -2.60 6.11 -15.35
N ASP A 83 -1.76 7.05 -14.94
CA ASP A 83 -1.16 8.07 -15.81
C ASP A 83 0.13 7.58 -16.51
N ASP A 84 0.56 6.34 -16.23
CA ASP A 84 1.86 5.78 -16.68
C ASP A 84 3.04 6.69 -16.34
N THR A 85 3.05 7.24 -15.14
CA THR A 85 4.05 8.24 -14.73
C THR A 85 4.48 8.04 -13.27
N PRO A 86 5.73 7.63 -13.02
CA PRO A 86 6.73 7.22 -14.00
C PRO A 86 6.43 5.80 -14.56
N PRO A 87 6.78 5.50 -15.82
CA PRO A 87 6.48 4.21 -16.45
C PRO A 87 7.17 3.03 -15.75
N GLU A 88 8.25 3.27 -15.05
CA GLU A 88 8.98 2.26 -14.27
C GLU A 88 8.13 1.68 -13.11
N THR A 89 7.10 2.40 -12.66
CA THR A 89 6.13 1.86 -11.70
C THR A 89 5.37 0.68 -12.28
N TRP A 90 4.93 0.79 -13.55
CA TRP A 90 4.29 -0.32 -14.25
C TRP A 90 5.27 -1.45 -14.59
N ASP A 91 6.50 -1.13 -14.98
CA ASP A 91 7.53 -2.15 -15.21
C ASP A 91 7.82 -2.96 -13.93
N ALA A 92 7.91 -2.30 -12.79
CA ALA A 92 8.06 -2.98 -11.50
C ALA A 92 6.82 -3.85 -11.17
N ALA A 93 5.60 -3.36 -11.40
CA ALA A 93 4.38 -4.12 -11.19
C ALA A 93 4.32 -5.40 -12.04
N LYS A 94 4.66 -5.29 -13.33
CA LYS A 94 4.72 -6.44 -14.25
C LYS A 94 5.72 -7.49 -13.76
N ARG A 95 6.92 -7.06 -13.38
CA ARG A 95 7.98 -7.95 -12.89
C ARG A 95 7.56 -8.67 -11.63
N LEU A 96 7.08 -7.95 -10.62
CA LEU A 96 6.64 -8.54 -9.35
C LEU A 96 5.47 -9.52 -9.54
N THR A 97 4.53 -9.20 -10.42
CA THR A 97 3.44 -10.12 -10.76
C THR A 97 3.96 -11.39 -11.45
N ALA A 98 4.94 -11.25 -12.35
CA ALA A 98 5.58 -12.40 -12.98
C ALA A 98 6.37 -13.27 -11.99
N ASP A 99 6.91 -12.68 -10.93
CA ASP A 99 7.56 -13.37 -9.80
C ASP A 99 6.55 -14.07 -8.86
N GLY A 100 5.24 -13.92 -9.11
CA GLY A 100 4.18 -14.63 -8.40
C GLY A 100 3.55 -13.87 -7.23
N TYR A 101 3.85 -12.58 -7.05
CA TYR A 101 3.21 -11.77 -6.02
C TYR A 101 1.78 -11.38 -6.42
N GLU A 102 0.87 -11.43 -5.46
CA GLU A 102 -0.52 -11.01 -5.66
C GLU A 102 -0.62 -9.50 -5.87
N ARG A 103 -1.59 -9.06 -6.71
CA ARG A 103 -1.80 -7.64 -7.04
C ARG A 103 -1.75 -6.72 -5.81
N HIS A 104 -2.50 -7.06 -4.77
CA HIS A 104 -2.58 -6.22 -3.56
C HIS A 104 -1.23 -6.10 -2.84
N GLU A 105 -0.46 -7.19 -2.82
CA GLU A 105 0.90 -7.19 -2.26
C GLU A 105 1.85 -6.33 -3.11
N VAL A 106 1.75 -6.42 -4.43
CA VAL A 106 2.51 -5.55 -5.35
C VAL A 106 2.20 -4.08 -5.10
N LEU A 107 0.92 -3.71 -4.95
CA LEU A 107 0.53 -2.32 -4.62
C LEU A 107 1.15 -1.86 -3.29
N HIS A 108 1.21 -2.71 -2.27
CA HIS A 108 1.89 -2.40 -1.01
C HIS A 108 3.40 -2.21 -1.17
N MET A 109 4.05 -3.03 -2.00
CA MET A 109 5.48 -2.88 -2.31
C MET A 109 5.76 -1.54 -2.99
N LEU A 110 4.98 -1.17 -3.99
CA LEU A 110 5.07 0.13 -4.67
C LEU A 110 4.78 1.29 -3.71
N ALA A 111 3.74 1.17 -2.86
CA ALA A 111 3.41 2.16 -1.85
C ALA A 111 4.53 2.36 -0.83
N SER A 112 5.34 1.34 -0.56
CA SER A 112 6.49 1.46 0.33
C SER A 112 7.59 2.39 -0.23
N VAL A 113 7.75 2.43 -1.56
CA VAL A 113 8.66 3.37 -2.24
C VAL A 113 8.11 4.80 -2.13
N VAL A 114 6.80 4.99 -2.35
CA VAL A 114 6.14 6.29 -2.17
C VAL A 114 6.28 6.79 -0.74
N SER A 115 6.05 5.92 0.25
CA SER A 115 6.16 6.26 1.67
C SER A 115 7.56 6.75 2.04
N ALA A 116 8.60 6.15 1.47
CA ALA A 116 9.98 6.58 1.69
C ALA A 116 10.22 8.01 1.16
N HIS A 117 9.69 8.35 -0.01
CA HIS A 117 9.78 9.70 -0.56
C HIS A 117 9.02 10.74 0.27
N VAL A 118 7.81 10.39 0.73
CA VAL A 118 7.04 11.28 1.62
C VAL A 118 7.82 11.56 2.90
N PHE A 119 8.42 10.53 3.50
CA PHE A 119 9.23 10.68 4.71
C PHE A 119 10.45 11.58 4.47
N GLU A 120 11.17 11.42 3.37
CA GLU A 120 12.32 12.25 2.98
C GLU A 120 11.89 13.70 2.73
N ALA A 121 10.77 13.91 2.04
CA ALA A 121 10.23 15.25 1.81
C ALA A 121 9.87 15.97 3.11
N LEU A 122 9.32 15.25 4.10
CA LEU A 122 9.04 15.79 5.43
C LEU A 122 10.31 16.19 6.19
N GLN A 123 11.46 15.61 5.84
CA GLN A 123 12.78 15.98 6.37
C GLN A 123 13.46 17.09 5.55
N GLY A 124 12.77 17.68 4.57
CA GLY A 124 13.30 18.75 3.72
C GLY A 124 14.23 18.27 2.60
N GLN A 125 14.21 16.97 2.30
CA GLN A 125 14.96 16.40 1.18
C GLN A 125 14.14 16.53 -0.11
N ALA A 126 14.80 16.94 -1.19
CA ALA A 126 14.14 17.01 -2.50
C ALA A 126 13.95 15.59 -3.07
N PRO A 127 12.82 15.33 -3.77
CA PRO A 127 12.62 14.06 -4.45
C PRO A 127 13.75 13.81 -5.47
N ASP A 128 14.34 12.62 -5.42
CA ASP A 128 15.35 12.18 -6.38
C ASP A 128 14.77 11.07 -7.26
N ALA A 129 14.56 11.38 -8.55
CA ALA A 129 14.04 10.44 -9.53
C ALA A 129 14.92 9.19 -9.67
N ARG A 130 16.25 9.36 -9.61
CA ARG A 130 17.19 8.23 -9.68
C ARG A 130 17.02 7.29 -8.51
N GLN A 131 16.90 7.84 -7.31
CA GLN A 131 16.69 7.05 -6.09
C GLN A 131 15.35 6.30 -6.16
N THR A 132 14.32 6.91 -6.75
CA THR A 132 13.03 6.23 -7.02
C THR A 132 13.22 4.98 -7.86
N LEU A 133 13.95 5.11 -8.97
CA LEU A 133 14.22 3.99 -9.89
C LEU A 133 15.03 2.89 -9.20
N GLU A 134 16.04 3.25 -8.42
CA GLU A 134 16.86 2.31 -7.65
C GLU A 134 15.99 1.53 -6.65
N ARG A 135 15.07 2.19 -5.95
CA ARG A 135 14.14 1.54 -5.01
C ARG A 135 13.13 0.62 -5.71
N LEU A 136 12.56 1.05 -6.83
CA LEU A 136 11.68 0.20 -7.62
C LEU A 136 12.40 -1.04 -8.13
N ALA A 137 13.67 -0.89 -8.55
CA ALA A 137 14.49 -2.01 -9.00
C ALA A 137 14.89 -2.97 -7.86
N ALA A 138 15.07 -2.45 -6.63
CA ALA A 138 15.41 -3.25 -5.44
C ALA A 138 14.25 -4.09 -4.90
N LEU A 139 13.00 -3.82 -5.31
CA LEU A 139 11.86 -4.67 -4.96
C LEU A 139 11.98 -6.07 -5.63
N PRO A 140 11.62 -7.18 -4.96
CA PRO A 140 10.97 -7.27 -3.65
C PRO A 140 11.93 -7.32 -2.45
N ALA A 141 13.24 -7.40 -2.66
CA ALA A 141 14.22 -7.67 -1.60
C ALA A 141 14.09 -6.69 -0.41
N ASP A 142 14.04 -5.40 -0.67
CA ASP A 142 13.89 -4.37 0.37
C ASP A 142 12.57 -4.49 1.15
N TRP A 143 11.53 -5.00 0.52
CA TRP A 143 10.23 -5.25 1.14
C TRP A 143 10.27 -6.47 2.06
N GLU A 144 10.86 -7.55 1.59
CA GLU A 144 10.99 -8.80 2.33
C GLU A 144 11.88 -8.62 3.55
N GLU A 145 13.00 -7.91 3.42
CA GLU A 145 13.90 -7.60 4.52
C GLU A 145 13.21 -6.78 5.62
N ARG A 146 12.46 -5.74 5.24
CA ARG A 146 11.68 -4.94 6.21
C ARG A 146 10.63 -5.78 6.91
N ARG A 147 9.92 -6.64 6.21
CA ARG A 147 8.93 -7.55 6.82
C ARG A 147 9.57 -8.55 7.78
N ALA A 148 10.73 -9.09 7.43
CA ALA A 148 11.49 -9.99 8.30
C ALA A 148 11.94 -9.28 9.58
N GLY A 149 12.52 -8.08 9.47
CA GLY A 149 12.93 -7.26 10.62
C GLY A 149 11.77 -6.93 11.57
N LEU A 150 10.63 -6.52 11.02
CA LEU A 150 9.41 -6.28 11.81
C LEU A 150 8.88 -7.55 12.49
N GLY A 151 9.08 -8.72 11.88
CA GLY A 151 8.76 -10.03 12.46
C GLY A 151 9.63 -10.34 13.68
N GLU A 152 10.93 -10.12 13.58
CA GLU A 152 11.90 -10.35 14.67
C GLU A 152 11.66 -9.42 15.86
N GLU A 153 11.43 -8.14 15.64
CA GLU A 153 11.09 -7.18 16.69
C GLU A 153 9.80 -7.55 17.43
N ARG A 154 8.79 -8.04 16.70
CA ARG A 154 7.54 -8.52 17.31
C ARG A 154 7.75 -9.74 18.19
N HIS A 155 8.61 -10.66 17.78
CA HIS A 155 8.96 -11.84 18.58
C HIS A 155 9.73 -11.45 19.84
N ALA A 156 10.70 -10.55 19.76
CA ALA A 156 11.45 -10.03 20.88
C ALA A 156 10.55 -9.33 21.90
N ASN A 157 9.72 -8.37 21.45
CA ASN A 157 8.77 -7.64 22.30
C ASN A 157 7.75 -8.58 22.99
N ARG A 158 7.30 -9.62 22.29
CA ARG A 158 6.38 -10.62 22.89
C ARG A 158 7.06 -11.48 23.96
N ALA A 159 8.33 -11.83 23.75
CA ALA A 159 9.14 -12.56 24.72
C ALA A 159 9.40 -11.73 25.99
N GLU A 160 9.73 -10.44 25.82
CA GLU A 160 9.92 -9.50 26.94
C GLU A 160 8.64 -9.32 27.77
N ARG A 161 7.49 -9.13 27.13
CA ARG A 161 6.19 -9.01 27.81
C ARG A 161 5.85 -10.26 28.61
N ARG A 162 6.12 -11.45 28.05
CA ARG A 162 5.91 -12.72 28.77
C ARG A 162 6.85 -12.86 29.97
N SER A 163 8.11 -12.44 29.87
CA SER A 163 9.07 -12.48 30.95
C SER A 163 8.73 -11.49 32.07
N ALA A 164 8.26 -10.27 31.72
CA ALA A 164 7.79 -9.26 32.68
C ALA A 164 6.56 -9.76 33.44
N GLN A 165 5.60 -10.39 32.75
CA GLN A 165 4.39 -10.92 33.36
C GLN A 165 4.65 -12.12 34.31
N ARG A 166 5.71 -12.89 34.05
CA ARG A 166 6.15 -13.95 34.98
C ARG A 166 6.79 -13.39 36.24
N ARG A 167 7.57 -12.27 36.11
CA ARG A 167 8.22 -11.63 37.30
C ARG A 167 7.22 -10.92 38.20
N SER A 168 6.08 -10.43 37.68
CA SER A 168 5.05 -9.77 38.48
C SER A 168 4.11 -10.73 39.24
N ARG A 169 4.27 -12.04 39.05
CA ARG A 169 3.47 -13.10 39.71
C ARG A 169 4.21 -13.79 40.85
N HIS A 170 5.43 -13.34 41.16
CA HIS A 170 6.24 -13.76 42.29
C HIS A 170 6.54 -12.60 43.23
#